data_1abee20b55006ad06bec2d652601cd35
#
_entry.id   1abee20b55006ad06bec2d652601cd35
#
_cell.length_a   1.000
_cell.length_b   1.000
_cell.length_c   1.000
_cell.angle_alpha   90.00
_cell.angle_beta   90.00
_cell.angle_gamma   90.00
#
_symmetry.space_group_name_H-M   'P 1'
#
loop_
_entity.id
_entity.type
_entity.pdbx_description
1 polymer ?
#
loop_
_entity_poly.entity_id
_entity_poly.type
_entity_poly.pdbx_seq_one_letter_code
_entity_poly.pdbx_strand_id
1 'polypeptide(L)'
;MSKAKVPVRKPLATPLDDAADIPPRWQGRPWRPLLISGVVIAAVLASGLAVSDALKSPRPSALASCVTATQTGPHTFIGPQPICIVPNRTYQATLNTTKGPITIQLYPQTAPVTVNNFIVLALDGYYNGMPFATQDWVVQSGDPTGDGSGGPGYNLPSEPNLSPAWGLGAVGMARPIDGPVNGSQFFIQRAAWPGAGPTAVYNRFGTVIQGLATAQLLTGPTDRITSITIQVG
;
A
#
# COMPACT_ATOMS: atom_id res chain seq x y z
N MET A 1 -5.92 -50.69 39.27
CA MET A 1 -6.27 -49.30 39.04
C MET A 1 -5.19 -48.67 38.16
N SER A 2 -5.42 -48.66 36.86
CA SER A 2 -4.47 -48.11 35.87
C SER A 2 -4.74 -46.62 35.68
N LYS A 3 -3.75 -45.75 35.95
CA LYS A 3 -3.83 -44.32 35.71
C LYS A 3 -3.61 -44.02 34.22
N ALA A 4 -4.68 -43.61 33.55
CA ALA A 4 -4.59 -43.16 32.18
C ALA A 4 -3.72 -41.87 32.10
N LYS A 5 -2.66 -41.92 31.29
CA LYS A 5 -1.84 -40.74 30.94
C LYS A 5 -2.66 -39.80 30.05
N VAL A 6 -2.92 -38.60 30.55
CA VAL A 6 -3.49 -37.50 29.78
C VAL A 6 -2.47 -37.06 28.70
N PRO A 7 -2.83 -37.00 27.42
CA PRO A 7 -1.88 -36.53 26.40
C PRO A 7 -1.63 -35.02 26.58
N VAL A 8 -0.34 -34.68 26.73
CA VAL A 8 0.12 -33.29 26.74
C VAL A 8 -0.17 -32.71 25.33
N ARG A 9 -1.08 -31.76 25.21
CA ARG A 9 -1.29 -31.00 23.97
C ARG A 9 -0.01 -30.23 23.69
N LYS A 10 0.56 -30.44 22.48
CA LYS A 10 1.59 -29.53 21.93
C LYS A 10 1.05 -28.10 22.00
N PRO A 11 1.87 -27.10 22.37
CA PRO A 11 1.49 -25.70 22.23
C PRO A 11 1.12 -25.43 20.78
N LEU A 12 0.01 -24.73 20.57
CA LEU A 12 -0.35 -24.21 19.24
C LEU A 12 0.82 -23.33 18.80
N ALA A 13 1.32 -23.57 17.58
CA ALA A 13 2.31 -22.70 16.95
C ALA A 13 1.79 -21.26 16.98
N THR A 14 2.63 -20.34 17.38
CA THR A 14 2.29 -18.91 17.38
C THR A 14 2.11 -18.45 15.94
N PRO A 15 1.17 -17.52 15.64
CA PRO A 15 0.91 -17.02 14.29
C PRO A 15 2.11 -16.36 13.60
N LEU A 16 3.24 -16.22 14.30
CA LEU A 16 4.48 -15.60 13.83
C LEU A 16 5.38 -16.56 13.04
N ASP A 17 5.16 -17.87 13.15
CA ASP A 17 6.02 -18.85 12.48
C ASP A 17 5.73 -18.97 10.96
N ASP A 18 4.55 -18.51 10.52
CA ASP A 18 4.14 -18.59 9.10
C ASP A 18 4.69 -17.46 8.23
N ALA A 19 5.30 -16.43 8.82
CA ALA A 19 5.94 -15.36 8.06
C ALA A 19 7.34 -15.73 7.54
N ALA A 20 7.87 -16.89 7.94
CA ALA A 20 9.10 -17.46 7.39
C ALA A 20 8.92 -17.98 5.96
N ASP A 21 7.70 -18.13 5.48
CA ASP A 21 7.36 -18.55 4.11
C ASP A 21 7.23 -17.38 3.10
N ILE A 22 7.86 -16.24 3.36
CA ILE A 22 8.15 -15.30 2.27
C ILE A 22 9.21 -16.00 1.41
N PRO A 23 8.85 -16.51 0.22
CA PRO A 23 9.82 -17.22 -0.58
C PRO A 23 10.98 -16.29 -0.92
N PRO A 24 12.25 -16.77 -0.86
CA PRO A 24 13.45 -15.97 -1.12
C PRO A 24 13.58 -15.46 -2.57
N ARG A 25 12.52 -15.45 -3.36
CA ARG A 25 12.47 -14.97 -4.74
C ARG A 25 12.60 -13.46 -4.88
N TRP A 26 12.54 -12.72 -3.78
CA TRP A 26 12.79 -11.28 -3.77
C TRP A 26 14.30 -10.94 -3.73
N GLN A 27 15.17 -11.94 -3.57
CA GLN A 27 16.62 -11.74 -3.65
C GLN A 27 17.06 -11.78 -5.12
N GLY A 28 17.11 -10.61 -5.74
CA GLY A 28 18.09 -10.30 -6.76
C GLY A 28 18.03 -11.07 -8.07
N ARG A 29 17.17 -10.68 -9.01
CA ARG A 29 17.60 -10.63 -10.41
C ARG A 29 17.76 -9.17 -10.79
N PRO A 30 19.00 -8.72 -11.09
CA PRO A 30 19.19 -7.38 -11.61
C PRO A 30 18.50 -7.30 -12.97
N TRP A 31 17.58 -6.35 -13.09
CA TRP A 31 16.97 -5.98 -14.35
C TRP A 31 18.09 -5.49 -15.28
N ARG A 32 18.38 -6.22 -16.32
CA ARG A 32 19.22 -5.71 -17.39
C ARG A 32 18.43 -4.64 -18.13
N PRO A 33 18.90 -3.37 -18.18
CA PRO A 33 18.24 -2.37 -19.01
C PRO A 33 18.39 -2.78 -20.48
N LEU A 34 17.27 -2.95 -21.17
CA LEU A 34 17.25 -2.95 -22.61
C LEU A 34 17.67 -1.55 -23.06
N LEU A 35 18.88 -1.47 -23.63
CA LEU A 35 19.35 -0.28 -24.31
C LEU A 35 18.45 -0.02 -25.51
N ILE A 36 17.47 0.84 -25.36
CA ILE A 36 16.79 1.48 -26.49
C ILE A 36 17.66 2.64 -26.91
N SER A 37 18.21 2.49 -28.10
CA SER A 37 19.12 3.42 -28.77
C SER A 37 18.60 4.87 -28.71
N GLY A 38 19.52 5.76 -28.34
CA GLY A 38 19.27 7.18 -28.30
C GLY A 38 18.92 7.74 -29.68
N VAL A 39 17.95 8.56 -29.68
CA VAL A 39 17.75 9.83 -30.39
C VAL A 39 16.36 10.32 -29.96
N VAL A 40 16.26 11.10 -28.94
CA VAL A 40 15.34 12.20 -28.63
C VAL A 40 15.62 12.66 -27.18
N ILE A 41 16.80 13.15 -26.90
CA ILE A 41 17.11 13.83 -25.63
C ILE A 41 17.81 15.16 -25.94
N ALA A 42 17.08 16.09 -26.52
CA ALA A 42 17.61 17.46 -26.66
C ALA A 42 16.56 18.58 -26.55
N ALA A 43 15.29 18.27 -26.20
CA ALA A 43 14.25 19.31 -26.13
C ALA A 43 13.50 19.38 -24.78
N VAL A 44 13.93 18.69 -23.72
CA VAL A 44 13.17 18.60 -22.45
C VAL A 44 13.85 19.32 -21.28
N LEU A 45 15.00 19.95 -21.46
CA LEU A 45 15.71 20.62 -20.35
C LEU A 45 15.25 22.05 -20.04
N ALA A 46 14.24 22.59 -20.75
CA ALA A 46 13.71 23.92 -20.46
C ALA A 46 12.33 23.94 -19.78
N SER A 47 11.72 22.78 -19.50
CA SER A 47 10.36 22.70 -18.92
C SER A 47 10.27 21.77 -17.70
N GLY A 48 11.34 21.61 -16.96
CA GLY A 48 11.40 20.70 -15.78
C GLY A 48 10.37 20.97 -14.68
N LEU A 49 9.64 22.10 -14.72
CA LEU A 49 8.58 22.41 -13.77
C LEU A 49 7.17 22.03 -14.25
N ALA A 50 6.96 21.86 -15.55
CA ALA A 50 5.62 21.60 -16.10
C ALA A 50 5.25 20.11 -16.18
N VAL A 51 6.24 19.20 -16.13
CA VAL A 51 5.98 17.75 -16.25
C VAL A 51 5.55 17.14 -14.91
N SER A 52 5.96 17.71 -13.80
CA SER A 52 5.59 17.20 -12.47
C SER A 52 4.12 17.40 -12.12
N ASP A 53 3.47 18.45 -12.61
CA ASP A 53 2.06 18.73 -12.31
C ASP A 53 1.07 17.93 -13.18
N ALA A 54 1.49 17.51 -14.37
CA ALA A 54 0.64 16.71 -15.26
C ALA A 54 0.37 15.29 -14.76
N LEU A 55 1.16 14.80 -13.81
CA LEU A 55 1.01 13.47 -13.20
C LEU A 55 0.20 13.47 -11.91
N LYS A 56 -0.13 14.66 -11.37
CA LYS A 56 -0.91 14.76 -10.15
C LYS A 56 -2.39 14.49 -10.41
N SER A 57 -3.00 13.74 -9.52
CA SER A 57 -4.44 13.48 -9.58
C SER A 57 -5.24 14.78 -9.37
N PRO A 58 -6.41 14.94 -10.04
CA PRO A 58 -7.31 16.08 -9.77
C PRO A 58 -7.60 16.18 -8.27
N ARG A 59 -7.36 17.36 -7.69
CA ARG A 59 -7.50 17.58 -6.26
C ARG A 59 -8.89 18.11 -5.94
N PRO A 60 -9.71 17.41 -5.14
CA PRO A 60 -10.98 17.94 -4.66
C PRO A 60 -10.80 19.24 -3.87
N SER A 61 -11.73 20.17 -3.99
CA SER A 61 -11.66 21.46 -3.26
C SER A 61 -11.55 21.28 -1.73
N ALA A 62 -12.19 20.25 -1.20
CA ALA A 62 -12.10 19.88 0.22
C ALA A 62 -10.69 19.43 0.68
N LEU A 63 -9.80 19.13 -0.28
CA LEU A 63 -8.41 18.71 -0.05
C LEU A 63 -7.40 19.73 -0.62
N ALA A 64 -7.86 20.95 -0.95
CA ALA A 64 -7.00 21.98 -1.52
C ALA A 64 -5.81 22.36 -0.62
N SER A 65 -5.99 22.29 0.70
CA SER A 65 -4.96 22.56 1.70
C SER A 65 -3.97 21.40 1.92
N CYS A 66 -4.24 20.22 1.36
CA CYS A 66 -3.33 19.08 1.50
C CYS A 66 -2.05 19.36 0.71
N VAL A 67 -0.94 19.42 1.43
CA VAL A 67 0.40 19.62 0.85
C VAL A 67 1.29 18.46 1.30
N THR A 68 2.25 18.10 0.47
CA THR A 68 3.26 17.10 0.85
C THR A 68 4.28 17.69 1.82
N ALA A 69 4.86 16.84 2.65
CA ALA A 69 6.09 17.16 3.34
C ALA A 69 7.19 17.48 2.32
N THR A 70 8.25 18.18 2.76
CA THR A 70 9.36 18.51 1.86
C THR A 70 9.96 17.25 1.25
N GLN A 71 10.02 17.22 -0.07
CA GLN A 71 10.62 16.12 -0.82
C GLN A 71 12.15 16.28 -0.80
N THR A 72 12.85 15.17 -0.53
CA THR A 72 14.33 15.14 -0.44
C THR A 72 14.96 14.33 -1.57
N GLY A 73 14.15 13.61 -2.34
CA GLY A 73 14.58 12.81 -3.48
C GLY A 73 13.39 12.21 -4.21
N PRO A 74 13.58 11.47 -5.30
CA PRO A 74 12.50 10.74 -5.95
C PRO A 74 11.78 9.85 -4.94
N HIS A 75 10.48 10.05 -4.76
CA HIS A 75 9.64 9.32 -3.81
C HIS A 75 10.10 9.38 -2.33
N THR A 76 10.88 10.40 -1.93
CA THR A 76 11.43 10.50 -0.57
C THR A 76 11.11 11.85 0.05
N PHE A 77 10.65 11.86 1.30
CA PHE A 77 10.25 13.05 2.05
C PHE A 77 10.93 13.08 3.41
N ILE A 78 11.03 14.28 4.02
CA ILE A 78 11.65 14.49 5.32
C ILE A 78 10.92 13.82 6.50
N GLY A 79 9.65 13.40 6.30
CA GLY A 79 8.82 12.80 7.34
C GLY A 79 7.39 12.57 6.89
N PRO A 80 6.52 12.13 7.80
CA PRO A 80 5.10 11.88 7.53
C PRO A 80 4.39 13.10 6.96
N GLN A 81 3.35 12.86 6.17
CA GLN A 81 2.60 13.91 5.48
C GLN A 81 1.81 14.76 6.49
N PRO A 82 1.82 16.12 6.36
CA PRO A 82 1.03 16.99 7.21
C PRO A 82 -0.45 16.62 7.22
N ILE A 83 -1.09 16.68 8.38
CA ILE A 83 -2.51 16.35 8.52
C ILE A 83 -3.36 17.42 7.84
N CYS A 84 -4.23 17.01 6.92
CA CYS A 84 -5.12 17.89 6.17
C CYS A 84 -6.55 17.34 6.03
N ILE A 85 -6.76 16.06 6.32
CA ILE A 85 -8.10 15.46 6.27
C ILE A 85 -8.91 15.77 7.53
N VAL A 86 -10.25 15.69 7.40
CA VAL A 86 -11.18 15.82 8.51
C VAL A 86 -11.78 14.44 8.82
N PRO A 87 -11.57 13.85 10.00
CA PRO A 87 -12.00 12.48 10.30
C PRO A 87 -13.51 12.21 10.13
N ASN A 88 -14.35 13.24 10.29
CA ASN A 88 -15.81 13.10 10.17
C ASN A 88 -16.34 13.11 8.72
N ARG A 89 -15.48 13.24 7.74
CA ARG A 89 -15.85 13.13 6.32
C ARG A 89 -15.65 11.72 5.82
N THR A 90 -16.34 11.38 4.74
CA THR A 90 -16.11 10.14 4.01
C THR A 90 -15.08 10.35 2.90
N TYR A 91 -14.20 9.38 2.71
CA TYR A 91 -13.18 9.42 1.66
C TYR A 91 -13.20 8.10 0.91
N GLN A 92 -13.16 8.19 -0.41
CA GLN A 92 -12.99 7.04 -1.28
C GLN A 92 -11.77 7.27 -2.18
N ALA A 93 -10.99 6.21 -2.37
CA ALA A 93 -9.86 6.19 -3.30
C ALA A 93 -10.15 5.22 -4.43
N THR A 94 -10.07 5.67 -5.68
CA THR A 94 -10.13 4.79 -6.83
C THR A 94 -8.73 4.62 -7.40
N LEU A 95 -8.20 3.41 -7.26
CA LEU A 95 -6.96 2.99 -7.89
C LEU A 95 -7.27 2.59 -9.33
N ASN A 96 -6.84 3.38 -10.29
CA ASN A 96 -6.85 2.97 -11.69
C ASN A 96 -5.64 2.08 -11.92
N THR A 97 -5.86 0.87 -12.39
CA THR A 97 -4.81 -0.11 -12.62
C THR A 97 -4.79 -0.58 -14.06
N THR A 98 -3.74 -1.27 -14.46
CA THR A 98 -3.64 -1.91 -15.79
C THR A 98 -4.72 -2.99 -16.02
N LYS A 99 -5.39 -3.46 -14.96
CA LYS A 99 -6.50 -4.44 -15.03
C LYS A 99 -7.89 -3.81 -14.85
N GLY A 100 -7.96 -2.50 -14.59
CA GLY A 100 -9.19 -1.77 -14.33
C GLY A 100 -9.21 -1.09 -12.96
N PRO A 101 -10.31 -0.42 -12.62
CA PRO A 101 -10.42 0.34 -11.38
C PRO A 101 -10.72 -0.54 -10.16
N ILE A 102 -10.19 -0.11 -9.01
CA ILE A 102 -10.48 -0.67 -7.68
C ILE A 102 -10.83 0.51 -6.78
N THR A 103 -12.05 0.56 -6.24
CA THR A 103 -12.48 1.63 -5.34
C THR A 103 -12.45 1.15 -3.88
N ILE A 104 -11.81 1.94 -3.03
CA ILE A 104 -11.59 1.67 -1.61
C ILE A 104 -12.35 2.71 -0.80
N GLN A 105 -13.20 2.29 0.13
CA GLN A 105 -13.70 3.13 1.22
C GLN A 105 -12.61 3.26 2.29
N LEU A 106 -12.22 4.49 2.62
CA LEU A 106 -11.18 4.76 3.62
C LEU A 106 -11.80 4.98 5.01
N TYR A 107 -11.04 4.70 6.07
CA TYR A 107 -11.48 4.74 7.47
C TYR A 107 -10.73 5.79 8.31
N PRO A 108 -10.98 7.10 8.10
CA PRO A 108 -10.25 8.17 8.79
C PRO A 108 -10.51 8.21 10.31
N GLN A 109 -11.60 7.59 10.78
CA GLN A 109 -11.91 7.54 12.22
C GLN A 109 -11.03 6.54 12.98
N THR A 110 -10.62 5.45 12.33
CA THR A 110 -9.88 4.36 12.98
C THR A 110 -8.39 4.37 12.64
N ALA A 111 -8.01 4.99 11.52
CA ALA A 111 -6.63 5.12 11.08
C ALA A 111 -6.37 6.52 10.48
N PRO A 112 -6.54 7.61 11.25
CA PRO A 112 -6.51 8.97 10.72
C PRO A 112 -5.17 9.35 10.11
N VAL A 113 -4.05 8.98 10.72
CA VAL A 113 -2.71 9.31 10.22
C VAL A 113 -2.42 8.53 8.93
N THR A 114 -2.78 7.25 8.92
CA THR A 114 -2.60 6.38 7.73
C THR A 114 -3.44 6.86 6.55
N VAL A 115 -4.73 7.16 6.78
CA VAL A 115 -5.62 7.66 5.72
C VAL A 115 -5.15 9.00 5.19
N ASN A 116 -4.78 9.93 6.08
CA ASN A 116 -4.21 11.21 5.66
C ASN A 116 -2.98 11.02 4.78
N ASN A 117 -2.04 10.23 5.24
CA ASN A 117 -0.79 9.96 4.55
C ASN A 117 -1.05 9.35 3.16
N PHE A 118 -1.92 8.34 3.08
CA PHE A 118 -2.28 7.70 1.82
C PHE A 118 -2.92 8.70 0.84
N ILE A 119 -3.85 9.53 1.30
CA ILE A 119 -4.52 10.55 0.48
C ILE A 119 -3.50 11.57 -0.06
N VAL A 120 -2.64 12.11 0.80
CA VAL A 120 -1.66 13.12 0.38
C VAL A 120 -0.69 12.57 -0.65
N LEU A 121 -0.15 11.37 -0.42
CA LEU A 121 0.72 10.69 -1.39
C LEU A 121 -0.01 10.39 -2.71
N ALA A 122 -1.27 9.97 -2.66
CA ALA A 122 -2.08 9.73 -3.86
C ALA A 122 -2.31 11.01 -4.67
N LEU A 123 -2.64 12.13 -4.02
CA LEU A 123 -2.84 13.43 -4.65
C LEU A 123 -1.56 13.97 -5.29
N ASP A 124 -0.41 13.62 -4.75
CA ASP A 124 0.90 14.01 -5.31
C ASP A 124 1.37 13.09 -6.45
N GLY A 125 0.58 12.04 -6.76
CA GLY A 125 0.93 11.08 -7.81
C GLY A 125 2.02 10.08 -7.39
N TYR A 126 2.35 9.99 -6.10
CA TYR A 126 3.38 9.11 -5.57
C TYR A 126 3.24 7.66 -6.06
N TYR A 127 2.02 7.16 -6.14
CA TYR A 127 1.73 5.77 -6.50
C TYR A 127 1.71 5.51 -8.01
N ASN A 128 1.78 6.56 -8.84
CA ASN A 128 1.64 6.42 -10.29
C ASN A 128 2.81 5.62 -10.88
N GLY A 129 2.48 4.60 -11.68
CA GLY A 129 3.46 3.70 -12.27
C GLY A 129 3.97 2.60 -11.35
N MET A 130 3.60 2.58 -10.05
CA MET A 130 4.09 1.58 -9.11
C MET A 130 3.57 0.18 -9.44
N PRO A 131 4.45 -0.83 -9.40
CA PRO A 131 4.08 -2.21 -9.67
C PRO A 131 3.31 -2.82 -8.50
N PHE A 132 2.61 -3.91 -8.81
CA PHE A 132 2.07 -4.80 -7.79
C PHE A 132 3.01 -5.97 -7.55
N ALA A 133 3.05 -6.41 -6.29
CA ALA A 133 3.59 -7.66 -5.85
C ALA A 133 2.44 -8.54 -5.35
N THR A 134 2.52 -9.84 -5.55
CA THR A 134 1.42 -10.74 -5.20
C THR A 134 1.88 -11.90 -4.35
N GLN A 135 1.06 -12.25 -3.39
CA GLN A 135 1.06 -13.53 -2.69
C GLN A 135 -0.34 -14.13 -2.84
N ASP A 136 -0.53 -15.39 -2.50
CA ASP A 136 -1.81 -16.08 -2.69
C ASP A 136 -3.00 -15.34 -2.06
N TRP A 137 -2.81 -14.73 -0.92
CA TRP A 137 -3.85 -14.09 -0.11
C TRP A 137 -3.88 -12.56 -0.18
N VAL A 138 -2.81 -11.90 -0.69
CA VAL A 138 -2.76 -10.43 -0.86
C VAL A 138 -2.17 -10.02 -2.20
N VAL A 139 -2.53 -8.81 -2.61
CA VAL A 139 -1.83 -8.03 -3.61
C VAL A 139 -1.32 -6.76 -2.92
N GLN A 140 -0.05 -6.44 -3.10
CA GLN A 140 0.67 -5.34 -2.45
C GLN A 140 1.22 -4.37 -3.47
N SER A 141 1.24 -3.07 -3.16
CA SER A 141 1.87 -2.02 -3.96
C SER A 141 2.38 -0.90 -3.06
N GLY A 142 2.90 0.18 -3.65
CA GLY A 142 3.39 1.33 -2.91
C GLY A 142 4.88 1.28 -2.59
N ASP A 143 5.60 0.33 -3.19
CA ASP A 143 7.05 0.23 -3.12
C ASP A 143 7.69 0.87 -4.35
N PRO A 144 8.41 2.01 -4.21
CA PRO A 144 9.07 2.68 -5.34
C PRO A 144 10.28 1.90 -5.87
N THR A 145 10.86 0.99 -5.09
CA THR A 145 12.00 0.15 -5.52
C THR A 145 11.55 -1.14 -6.19
N GLY A 146 10.35 -1.62 -5.87
CA GLY A 146 9.74 -2.82 -6.43
C GLY A 146 10.32 -4.14 -5.89
N ASP A 147 11.17 -4.08 -4.86
CA ASP A 147 11.81 -5.25 -4.24
C ASP A 147 11.32 -5.52 -2.80
N GLY A 148 10.37 -4.74 -2.31
CA GLY A 148 9.80 -4.83 -0.97
C GLY A 148 10.50 -3.96 0.07
N SER A 149 11.64 -3.35 -0.24
CA SER A 149 12.43 -2.57 0.72
C SER A 149 12.12 -1.08 0.71
N GLY A 150 11.48 -0.56 -0.34
CA GLY A 150 11.25 0.85 -0.56
C GLY A 150 10.15 1.46 0.30
N GLY A 151 10.11 2.81 0.27
CA GLY A 151 9.11 3.59 0.97
C GLY A 151 9.37 5.08 0.81
N PRO A 152 8.58 5.93 1.46
CA PRO A 152 8.67 7.38 1.29
C PRO A 152 9.75 8.04 2.16
N GLY A 153 10.66 7.27 2.76
CA GLY A 153 11.72 7.75 3.64
C GLY A 153 11.33 7.85 5.12
N TYR A 154 10.13 7.45 5.49
CA TYR A 154 9.63 7.46 6.86
C TYR A 154 8.66 6.30 7.10
N ASN A 155 8.38 6.05 8.38
CA ASN A 155 7.41 5.07 8.83
C ASN A 155 6.20 5.77 9.47
N LEU A 156 5.05 5.09 9.48
CA LEU A 156 3.84 5.56 10.13
C LEU A 156 3.77 5.07 11.58
N PRO A 157 3.06 5.81 12.45
CA PRO A 157 2.70 5.30 13.76
C PRO A 157 1.80 4.07 13.61
N SER A 158 1.84 3.21 14.61
CA SER A 158 0.93 2.05 14.67
C SER A 158 -0.48 2.54 15.01
N GLU A 159 -1.44 2.22 14.14
CA GLU A 159 -2.88 2.45 14.32
C GLU A 159 -3.63 1.11 14.14
N PRO A 160 -3.28 0.08 14.95
CA PRO A 160 -3.84 -1.25 14.77
C PRO A 160 -5.32 -1.26 15.14
N ASN A 161 -6.15 -1.81 14.26
CA ASN A 161 -7.55 -1.97 14.53
C ASN A 161 -8.10 -3.26 13.88
N LEU A 162 -9.07 -3.88 14.55
CA LEU A 162 -9.76 -5.08 14.08
C LEU A 162 -11.19 -4.81 13.60
N SER A 163 -11.62 -3.56 13.63
CA SER A 163 -12.96 -3.17 13.21
C SER A 163 -12.88 -2.21 12.00
N PRO A 164 -13.54 -2.56 10.90
CA PRO A 164 -14.26 -3.81 10.64
C PRO A 164 -13.32 -5.01 10.56
N ALA A 165 -13.85 -6.24 10.69
CA ALA A 165 -13.05 -7.47 10.67
C ALA A 165 -12.26 -7.63 9.37
N TRP A 166 -11.07 -8.21 9.44
CA TRP A 166 -10.29 -8.57 8.26
C TRP A 166 -11.02 -9.60 7.41
N GLY A 167 -10.92 -9.47 6.10
CA GLY A 167 -11.57 -10.33 5.14
C GLY A 167 -11.30 -9.87 3.72
N LEU A 168 -11.93 -10.51 2.75
CA LEU A 168 -11.80 -10.16 1.34
C LEU A 168 -12.03 -8.66 1.13
N GLY A 169 -11.09 -8.02 0.42
CA GLY A 169 -11.13 -6.59 0.16
C GLY A 169 -10.61 -5.71 1.31
N ALA A 170 -10.20 -6.26 2.45
CA ALA A 170 -9.54 -5.47 3.50
C ALA A 170 -8.25 -4.84 3.00
N VAL A 171 -8.01 -3.57 3.35
CA VAL A 171 -6.84 -2.81 2.94
C VAL A 171 -6.04 -2.39 4.16
N GLY A 172 -4.76 -2.74 4.21
CA GLY A 172 -3.86 -2.43 5.30
C GLY A 172 -2.50 -1.97 4.85
N MET A 173 -1.78 -1.24 5.72
CA MET A 173 -0.39 -0.88 5.47
C MET A 173 0.52 -2.08 5.74
N ALA A 174 1.49 -2.29 4.85
CA ALA A 174 2.50 -3.32 5.02
C ALA A 174 3.50 -2.96 6.13
N ARG A 175 4.06 -3.99 6.75
CA ARG A 175 5.14 -3.87 7.72
C ARG A 175 5.94 -5.18 7.77
N PRO A 176 7.25 -5.14 8.05
CA PRO A 176 7.99 -6.32 8.45
C PRO A 176 7.39 -6.92 9.74
N ILE A 177 7.64 -8.18 10.05
CA ILE A 177 7.13 -8.85 11.26
C ILE A 177 7.55 -7.98 12.43
N ASP A 178 8.39 -7.78 13.07
CA ASP A 178 8.67 -6.93 14.23
C ASP A 178 9.12 -5.50 13.86
N GLY A 179 8.80 -5.08 12.64
CA GLY A 179 9.22 -3.78 12.12
C GLY A 179 8.15 -2.69 12.21
N PRO A 180 8.50 -1.46 11.86
CA PRO A 180 7.57 -0.34 11.81
C PRO A 180 6.61 -0.46 10.63
N VAL A 181 5.48 0.26 10.71
CA VAL A 181 4.52 0.36 9.61
C VAL A 181 5.13 1.18 8.47
N ASN A 182 5.19 0.63 7.27
CA ASN A 182 5.75 1.31 6.11
C ASN A 182 4.93 2.56 5.76
N GLY A 183 5.60 3.62 5.30
CA GLY A 183 4.97 4.90 4.99
C GLY A 183 4.17 4.91 3.69
N SER A 184 4.34 3.92 2.79
CA SER A 184 3.63 3.90 1.50
C SER A 184 3.18 2.53 1.06
N GLN A 185 3.84 1.46 1.44
CA GLN A 185 3.46 0.11 1.01
C GLN A 185 2.14 -0.31 1.66
N PHE A 186 1.19 -0.74 0.85
CA PHE A 186 -0.12 -1.21 1.29
C PHE A 186 -0.50 -2.50 0.57
N PHE A 187 -1.40 -3.27 1.18
CA PHE A 187 -1.92 -4.49 0.58
C PHE A 187 -3.45 -4.52 0.57
N ILE A 188 -4.00 -5.26 -0.37
CA ILE A 188 -5.43 -5.61 -0.47
C ILE A 188 -5.53 -7.12 -0.26
N GLN A 189 -6.33 -7.54 0.72
CA GLN A 189 -6.61 -8.95 0.94
C GLN A 189 -7.53 -9.48 -0.17
N ARG A 190 -7.05 -10.48 -0.92
CA ARG A 190 -7.76 -11.04 -2.09
C ARG A 190 -8.21 -12.49 -1.93
N ALA A 191 -7.76 -13.16 -0.88
CA ALA A 191 -8.18 -14.50 -0.50
C ALA A 191 -8.21 -14.64 1.03
N ALA A 192 -8.54 -15.82 1.54
CA ALA A 192 -8.52 -16.09 2.96
C ALA A 192 -7.11 -15.84 3.54
N TRP A 193 -7.06 -15.25 4.73
CA TRP A 193 -5.81 -15.07 5.45
C TRP A 193 -5.23 -16.43 5.82
N PRO A 194 -3.92 -16.66 5.63
CA PRO A 194 -3.29 -17.90 6.07
C PRO A 194 -3.32 -18.01 7.61
N GLY A 195 -3.53 -19.21 8.12
CA GLY A 195 -3.55 -19.47 9.57
C GLY A 195 -4.76 -18.83 10.29
N ALA A 196 -4.54 -18.37 11.52
CA ALA A 196 -5.59 -17.84 12.40
C ALA A 196 -6.07 -16.41 12.04
N GLY A 197 -5.53 -15.81 11.01
CA GLY A 197 -5.83 -14.43 10.61
C GLY A 197 -4.89 -13.41 11.25
N PRO A 198 -5.01 -12.12 10.87
CA PRO A 198 -4.13 -11.08 11.35
C PRO A 198 -4.36 -10.80 12.83
N THR A 199 -3.29 -10.58 13.54
CA THR A 199 -3.32 -9.92 14.83
C THR A 199 -3.51 -8.41 14.64
N ALA A 200 -3.75 -7.65 15.72
CA ALA A 200 -3.93 -6.19 15.66
C ALA A 200 -2.62 -5.41 15.33
N VAL A 201 -1.78 -5.94 14.47
CA VAL A 201 -0.46 -5.36 14.14
C VAL A 201 -0.45 -4.47 12.91
N TYR A 202 -1.45 -4.59 12.03
CA TYR A 202 -1.53 -3.81 10.79
C TYR A 202 -2.45 -2.62 10.96
N ASN A 203 -2.07 -1.47 10.37
CA ASN A 203 -2.98 -0.33 10.22
C ASN A 203 -3.99 -0.66 9.12
N ARG A 204 -5.17 -1.14 9.51
CA ARG A 204 -6.26 -1.32 8.57
C ARG A 204 -6.93 0.02 8.29
N PHE A 205 -6.83 0.53 7.07
CA PHE A 205 -7.29 1.87 6.74
C PHE A 205 -8.38 1.93 5.68
N GLY A 206 -8.85 0.78 5.18
CA GLY A 206 -9.93 0.76 4.20
C GLY A 206 -10.47 -0.62 3.86
N THR A 207 -11.44 -0.62 2.97
CA THR A 207 -12.02 -1.82 2.34
C THR A 207 -12.38 -1.52 0.89
N VAL A 208 -12.11 -2.46 0.01
CA VAL A 208 -12.55 -2.44 -1.39
C VAL A 208 -14.07 -2.54 -1.43
N ILE A 209 -14.72 -1.54 -2.02
CA ILE A 209 -16.18 -1.49 -2.21
C ILE A 209 -16.58 -1.78 -3.66
N GLN A 210 -15.65 -1.60 -4.62
CA GLN A 210 -15.82 -1.95 -6.02
C GLN A 210 -14.50 -2.46 -6.60
N GLY A 211 -14.57 -3.41 -7.55
CA GLY A 211 -13.39 -3.89 -8.24
C GLY A 211 -12.60 -4.97 -7.49
N LEU A 212 -13.19 -5.71 -6.55
CA LEU A 212 -12.51 -6.83 -5.89
C LEU A 212 -12.04 -7.89 -6.89
N ALA A 213 -12.85 -8.21 -7.90
CA ALA A 213 -12.46 -9.10 -8.99
C ALA A 213 -11.23 -8.57 -9.74
N THR A 214 -11.13 -7.25 -9.95
CA THR A 214 -9.95 -6.61 -10.54
C THR A 214 -8.71 -6.84 -9.66
N ALA A 215 -8.83 -6.66 -8.34
CA ALA A 215 -7.74 -6.93 -7.40
C ALA A 215 -7.26 -8.39 -7.45
N GLN A 216 -8.18 -9.34 -7.67
CA GLN A 216 -7.88 -10.76 -7.82
C GLN A 216 -7.16 -11.09 -9.14
N LEU A 217 -7.36 -10.28 -10.20
CA LEU A 217 -6.70 -10.42 -11.49
C LEU A 217 -5.27 -9.84 -11.55
N LEU A 218 -4.84 -9.10 -10.54
CA LEU A 218 -3.47 -8.59 -10.47
C LEU A 218 -2.50 -9.74 -10.20
N THR A 219 -1.48 -9.89 -11.03
CA THR A 219 -0.59 -11.06 -11.05
C THR A 219 0.87 -10.77 -10.74
N GLY A 220 1.25 -9.51 -10.63
CA GLY A 220 2.64 -9.17 -10.28
C GLY A 220 3.16 -7.90 -10.94
N PRO A 221 4.47 -7.79 -11.15
CA PRO A 221 5.14 -6.53 -11.43
C PRO A 221 4.86 -5.93 -12.82
N THR A 222 4.22 -6.66 -13.73
CA THR A 222 3.72 -6.11 -15.00
C THR A 222 2.43 -5.32 -14.80
N ASP A 223 1.67 -5.61 -13.75
CA ASP A 223 0.48 -4.87 -13.38
C ASP A 223 0.88 -3.66 -12.54
N ARG A 224 0.26 -2.50 -12.81
CA ARG A 224 0.66 -1.23 -12.20
C ARG A 224 -0.55 -0.39 -11.81
N ILE A 225 -0.35 0.47 -10.83
CA ILE A 225 -1.23 1.62 -10.57
C ILE A 225 -0.93 2.68 -11.65
N THR A 226 -1.93 3.07 -12.42
CA THR A 226 -1.78 4.16 -13.42
C THR A 226 -2.06 5.53 -12.81
N SER A 227 -3.01 5.60 -11.89
CA SER A 227 -3.31 6.80 -11.08
C SER A 227 -4.19 6.42 -9.89
N ILE A 228 -4.26 7.32 -8.89
CA ILE A 228 -5.25 7.21 -7.81
C ILE A 228 -6.04 8.52 -7.78
N THR A 229 -7.37 8.43 -7.76
CA THR A 229 -8.25 9.58 -7.57
C THR A 229 -8.94 9.52 -6.22
N ILE A 230 -9.11 10.67 -5.56
CA ILE A 230 -9.75 10.77 -4.25
C ILE A 230 -11.08 11.49 -4.40
N GLN A 231 -12.13 10.93 -3.81
CA GLN A 231 -13.45 11.55 -3.65
C GLN A 231 -13.71 11.82 -2.18
N VAL A 232 -14.38 12.94 -1.90
CA VAL A 232 -14.75 13.40 -0.56
C VAL A 232 -16.26 13.61 -0.51
N GLY A 233 -16.92 12.94 0.45
CA GLY A 233 -18.35 13.09 0.72
C GLY A 233 -18.63 13.75 2.06
#